data_36fce7683cb0a278c07e372e664680a2
#
_entry.id   36fce7683cb0a278c07e372e664680a2
#
_cell.length_a   1.000
_cell.length_b   1.000
_cell.length_c   1.000
_cell.angle_alpha   90.00
_cell.angle_beta   90.00
_cell.angle_gamma   90.00
#
_symmetry.space_group_name_H-M   'P 1'
#
loop_
_entity.id
_entity.type
_entity.pdbx_description
1 polymer ?
#
loop_
_entity_poly.entity_id
_entity_poly.type
_entity_poly.pdbx_seq_one_letter_code
_entity_poly.pdbx_strand_id
1 'polypeptide(L)'
;DISADVGISMIEAERLKKTHGTVDVNSVDPSSFFLFKPQGSGDEINIGTYNLARIIEARYEQIFTEVVRQLHDADLLGYIDKGLVLSGGGSSIKGMIPFAKKLLKMPVVLTNTHPAISAYNHFDNDESFKQLNIQVNDRAYQTAFGTLLYSQSEQFRRSEKSEPEAIQKSRVKGVFQSAGQRFASVLKKIL
;
A
#
# COMPACT_ATOMS: atom_id res chain seq x y z
N ASP A 1 9.37 0.62 -14.56
CA ASP A 1 9.80 -0.63 -15.16
C ASP A 1 8.74 -1.13 -16.15
N ILE A 2 7.56 -1.60 -15.72
CA ILE A 2 6.50 -2.11 -16.62
C ILE A 2 6.19 -1.14 -17.76
N SER A 3 6.05 0.15 -17.45
CA SER A 3 5.78 1.20 -18.47
C SER A 3 6.87 1.26 -19.54
N ALA A 4 8.14 1.15 -19.14
CA ALA A 4 9.27 1.20 -20.04
C ALA A 4 9.39 -0.08 -20.88
N ASP A 5 9.20 -1.25 -20.26
CA ASP A 5 9.38 -2.54 -20.93
C ASP A 5 8.23 -2.88 -21.87
N VAL A 6 7.00 -2.48 -21.53
CA VAL A 6 5.80 -2.74 -22.36
C VAL A 6 5.49 -1.59 -23.31
N GLY A 7 6.06 -0.40 -23.12
CA GLY A 7 5.80 0.78 -23.95
C GLY A 7 4.42 1.43 -23.73
N ILE A 8 3.90 1.38 -22.49
CA ILE A 8 2.59 1.93 -22.11
C ILE A 8 2.73 3.07 -21.09
N SER A 9 1.68 3.86 -20.92
CA SER A 9 1.67 4.92 -19.89
C SER A 9 1.82 4.37 -18.46
N MET A 10 2.27 5.21 -17.53
CA MET A 10 2.37 4.84 -16.11
C MET A 10 1.02 4.41 -15.51
N ILE A 11 -0.06 5.06 -15.93
CA ILE A 11 -1.42 4.74 -15.48
C ILE A 11 -1.81 3.35 -15.95
N GLU A 12 -1.53 3.03 -17.21
CA GLU A 12 -1.82 1.72 -17.79
C GLU A 12 -0.92 0.63 -17.19
N ALA A 13 0.35 0.93 -16.93
CA ALA A 13 1.26 0.02 -16.26
C ALA A 13 0.78 -0.33 -14.84
N GLU A 14 0.25 0.64 -14.10
CA GLU A 14 -0.35 0.41 -12.78
C GLU A 14 -1.63 -0.43 -12.88
N ARG A 15 -2.48 -0.17 -13.88
CA ARG A 15 -3.66 -0.99 -14.16
C ARG A 15 -3.27 -2.43 -14.48
N LEU A 16 -2.30 -2.60 -15.36
CA LEU A 16 -1.76 -3.90 -15.76
C LEU A 16 -1.20 -4.68 -14.56
N LYS A 17 -0.40 -4.02 -13.73
CA LYS A 17 0.14 -4.60 -12.48
C LYS A 17 -0.97 -5.08 -11.54
N LYS A 18 -2.03 -4.29 -11.36
CA LYS A 18 -3.13 -4.62 -10.45
C LYS A 18 -3.99 -5.78 -10.96
N THR A 19 -4.19 -5.88 -12.28
CA THR A 19 -5.09 -6.89 -12.86
C THR A 19 -4.39 -8.22 -13.13
N HIS A 20 -3.14 -8.19 -13.59
CA HIS A 20 -2.41 -9.37 -14.07
C HIS A 20 -1.08 -9.62 -13.34
N GLY A 21 -0.65 -8.68 -12.47
CA GLY A 21 0.64 -8.78 -11.81
C GLY A 21 0.71 -9.89 -10.77
N THR A 22 1.83 -10.58 -10.74
CA THR A 22 2.25 -11.48 -9.67
C THR A 22 3.73 -11.31 -9.40
N VAL A 23 4.15 -11.50 -8.16
CA VAL A 23 5.57 -11.51 -7.78
C VAL A 23 6.16 -12.93 -7.77
N ASP A 24 5.32 -13.95 -7.93
CA ASP A 24 5.75 -15.35 -7.95
C ASP A 24 5.87 -15.85 -9.39
N VAL A 25 7.07 -15.68 -9.96
CA VAL A 25 7.40 -16.14 -11.31
C VAL A 25 7.22 -17.66 -11.48
N ASN A 26 7.45 -18.43 -10.40
CA ASN A 26 7.34 -19.89 -10.49
C ASN A 26 5.89 -20.39 -10.58
N SER A 27 4.92 -19.55 -10.26
CA SER A 27 3.49 -19.87 -10.40
C SER A 27 2.94 -19.60 -11.80
N VAL A 28 3.77 -19.12 -12.71
CA VAL A 28 3.35 -18.68 -14.05
C VAL A 28 3.91 -19.62 -15.12
N ASP A 29 3.05 -20.05 -16.04
CA ASP A 29 3.50 -20.76 -17.24
C ASP A 29 4.31 -19.84 -18.15
N PRO A 30 5.58 -20.17 -18.47
CA PRO A 30 6.43 -19.36 -19.34
C PRO A 30 5.88 -19.11 -20.75
N SER A 31 5.02 -20.01 -21.23
CA SER A 31 4.39 -19.89 -22.55
C SER A 31 3.06 -19.12 -22.54
N SER A 32 2.56 -18.73 -21.36
CA SER A 32 1.29 -18.04 -21.24
C SER A 32 1.42 -16.56 -21.61
N PHE A 33 0.39 -16.06 -22.30
CA PHE A 33 0.24 -14.65 -22.64
C PHE A 33 -1.23 -14.23 -22.52
N PHE A 34 -1.47 -12.94 -22.48
CA PHE A 34 -2.82 -12.36 -22.52
C PHE A 34 -2.83 -11.06 -23.35
N LEU A 35 -4.00 -10.74 -23.88
CA LEU A 35 -4.22 -9.50 -24.63
C LEU A 35 -4.61 -8.38 -23.64
N PHE A 36 -3.88 -7.30 -23.67
CA PHE A 36 -4.13 -6.12 -22.85
C PHE A 36 -4.48 -4.94 -23.76
N LYS A 37 -5.62 -4.32 -23.49
CA LYS A 37 -6.07 -3.15 -24.23
C LYS A 37 -5.86 -1.89 -23.40
N PRO A 38 -4.89 -1.02 -23.74
CA PRO A 38 -4.73 0.28 -23.11
C PRO A 38 -5.94 1.18 -23.36
N GLN A 39 -6.30 2.01 -22.39
CA GLN A 39 -7.37 2.98 -22.56
C GLN A 39 -6.94 4.04 -23.59
N GLY A 40 -7.81 4.32 -24.55
CA GLY A 40 -7.52 5.27 -25.63
C GLY A 40 -6.69 4.71 -26.79
N SER A 41 -6.24 3.46 -26.73
CA SER A 41 -5.64 2.75 -27.86
C SER A 41 -6.68 1.89 -28.58
N GLY A 42 -6.65 1.88 -29.93
CA GLY A 42 -7.44 0.94 -30.71
C GLY A 42 -6.90 -0.48 -30.67
N ASP A 43 -5.60 -0.64 -30.40
CA ASP A 43 -4.87 -1.88 -30.56
C ASP A 43 -4.68 -2.62 -29.23
N GLU A 44 -4.75 -3.94 -29.29
CA GLU A 44 -4.44 -4.82 -28.19
C GLU A 44 -2.95 -5.19 -28.22
N ILE A 45 -2.33 -5.23 -27.03
CA ILE A 45 -0.93 -5.59 -26.86
C ILE A 45 -0.88 -7.01 -26.29
N ASN A 46 -0.08 -7.87 -26.94
CA ASN A 46 0.16 -9.22 -26.43
C ASN A 46 1.27 -9.16 -25.36
N ILE A 47 0.93 -9.55 -24.13
CA ILE A 47 1.85 -9.49 -22.98
C ILE A 47 2.11 -10.89 -22.47
N GLY A 48 3.39 -11.29 -22.45
CA GLY A 48 3.81 -12.54 -21.83
C GLY A 48 3.70 -12.45 -20.31
N THR A 49 2.90 -13.34 -19.72
CA THR A 49 2.63 -13.36 -18.27
C THR A 49 3.91 -13.56 -17.46
N TYR A 50 4.79 -14.42 -17.94
CA TYR A 50 6.09 -14.68 -17.35
C TYR A 50 6.99 -13.44 -17.34
N ASN A 51 7.06 -12.70 -18.46
CA ASN A 51 7.86 -11.48 -18.54
C ASN A 51 7.36 -10.39 -17.59
N LEU A 52 6.03 -10.21 -17.50
CA LEU A 52 5.42 -9.29 -16.56
C LEU A 52 5.77 -9.67 -15.10
N ALA A 53 5.66 -10.95 -14.77
CA ALA A 53 5.99 -11.45 -13.43
C ALA A 53 7.47 -11.21 -13.09
N ARG A 54 8.40 -11.47 -14.04
CA ARG A 54 9.83 -11.21 -13.84
C ARG A 54 10.17 -9.75 -13.59
N ILE A 55 9.56 -8.83 -14.32
CA ILE A 55 9.74 -7.39 -14.11
C ILE A 55 9.32 -7.01 -12.68
N ILE A 56 8.18 -7.54 -12.25
CA ILE A 56 7.62 -7.28 -10.93
C ILE A 56 8.50 -7.91 -9.83
N GLU A 57 8.87 -9.18 -9.98
CA GLU A 57 9.73 -9.90 -9.03
C GLU A 57 11.04 -9.17 -8.83
N ALA A 58 11.76 -8.80 -9.90
CA ALA A 58 13.03 -8.08 -9.83
C ALA A 58 12.90 -6.74 -9.05
N ARG A 59 11.81 -6.02 -9.25
CA ARG A 59 11.57 -4.77 -8.50
C ARG A 59 11.32 -5.02 -7.02
N TYR A 60 10.56 -6.05 -6.66
CA TYR A 60 10.35 -6.38 -5.25
C TYR A 60 11.61 -6.93 -4.58
N GLU A 61 12.45 -7.69 -5.30
CA GLU A 61 13.77 -8.07 -4.79
C GLU A 61 14.64 -6.86 -4.44
N GLN A 62 14.68 -5.86 -5.31
CA GLN A 62 15.40 -4.60 -5.04
C GLN A 62 14.85 -3.88 -3.81
N ILE A 63 13.52 -3.77 -3.68
CA ILE A 63 12.86 -3.12 -2.54
C ILE A 63 13.22 -3.85 -1.24
N PHE A 64 13.07 -5.18 -1.19
CA PHE A 64 13.38 -5.95 0.01
C PHE A 64 14.87 -5.96 0.34
N THR A 65 15.74 -5.99 -0.66
CA THR A 65 17.19 -5.85 -0.46
C THR A 65 17.51 -4.53 0.22
N GLU A 66 16.89 -3.44 -0.22
CA GLU A 66 17.08 -2.13 0.40
C GLU A 66 16.51 -2.08 1.83
N VAL A 67 15.36 -2.70 2.09
CA VAL A 67 14.82 -2.84 3.45
C VAL A 67 15.79 -3.58 4.37
N VAL A 68 16.32 -4.72 3.92
CA VAL A 68 17.30 -5.49 4.70
C VAL A 68 18.57 -4.68 4.96
N ARG A 69 19.05 -3.94 3.95
CA ARG A 69 20.20 -3.05 4.10
C ARG A 69 19.96 -2.00 5.18
N GLN A 70 18.81 -1.33 5.16
CA GLN A 70 18.48 -0.31 6.16
C GLN A 70 18.34 -0.90 7.57
N LEU A 71 17.77 -2.10 7.71
CA LEU A 71 17.69 -2.80 8.99
C LEU A 71 19.07 -3.18 9.52
N HIS A 72 19.97 -3.60 8.63
CA HIS A 72 21.34 -3.89 8.97
C HIS A 72 22.10 -2.62 9.43
N ASP A 73 22.00 -1.53 8.66
CA ASP A 73 22.65 -0.27 8.96
C ASP A 73 22.19 0.35 10.29
N ALA A 74 20.94 0.05 10.68
CA ALA A 74 20.35 0.46 11.95
C ALA A 74 20.61 -0.53 13.11
N ASP A 75 21.35 -1.62 12.87
CA ASP A 75 21.61 -2.71 13.83
C ASP A 75 20.33 -3.34 14.42
N LEU A 76 19.29 -3.45 13.59
CA LEU A 76 17.97 -3.96 14.00
C LEU A 76 17.72 -5.43 13.63
N LEU A 77 18.55 -6.04 12.79
CA LEU A 77 18.33 -7.42 12.30
C LEU A 77 18.24 -8.45 13.43
N GLY A 78 19.00 -8.26 14.52
CA GLY A 78 18.96 -9.13 15.69
C GLY A 78 17.70 -9.00 16.56
N TYR A 79 16.86 -8.00 16.32
CA TYR A 79 15.67 -7.70 17.12
C TYR A 79 14.34 -8.07 16.45
N ILE A 80 14.38 -8.51 15.18
CA ILE A 80 13.18 -8.81 14.39
C ILE A 80 12.82 -10.31 14.34
N ASP A 81 13.04 -11.03 15.42
CA ASP A 81 12.78 -12.47 15.54
C ASP A 81 11.33 -12.87 15.18
N LYS A 82 10.37 -11.97 15.42
CA LYS A 82 8.95 -12.19 15.12
C LYS A 82 8.62 -12.01 13.63
N GLY A 83 9.56 -11.54 12.82
CA GLY A 83 9.40 -11.33 11.38
C GLY A 83 8.87 -9.94 11.02
N LEU A 84 8.38 -9.81 9.79
CA LEU A 84 7.92 -8.57 9.20
C LEU A 84 6.41 -8.55 8.98
N VAL A 85 5.81 -7.39 9.21
CA VAL A 85 4.42 -7.10 8.86
C VAL A 85 4.41 -6.16 7.67
N LEU A 86 3.83 -6.60 6.57
CA LEU A 86 3.71 -5.79 5.34
C LEU A 86 2.36 -5.09 5.30
N SER A 87 2.38 -3.81 4.95
CA SER A 87 1.22 -2.94 4.83
C SER A 87 1.26 -2.14 3.53
N GLY A 88 0.14 -1.52 3.19
CA GLY A 88 0.01 -0.69 2.00
C GLY A 88 -0.36 -1.48 0.74
N GLY A 89 -0.77 -0.77 -0.31
CA GLY A 89 -1.28 -1.35 -1.56
C GLY A 89 -0.29 -2.26 -2.28
N GLY A 90 1.01 -1.94 -2.22
CA GLY A 90 2.07 -2.77 -2.82
C GLY A 90 2.14 -4.17 -2.22
N SER A 91 1.81 -4.33 -0.92
CA SER A 91 1.81 -5.64 -0.26
C SER A 91 0.68 -6.57 -0.73
N SER A 92 -0.30 -6.05 -1.45
CA SER A 92 -1.47 -6.81 -1.92
C SER A 92 -1.23 -7.55 -3.22
N ILE A 93 -0.05 -7.43 -3.82
CA ILE A 93 0.26 -8.15 -5.07
C ILE A 93 0.22 -9.66 -4.85
N LYS A 94 -0.24 -10.38 -5.88
CA LYS A 94 -0.37 -11.83 -5.83
C LYS A 94 1.01 -12.48 -5.61
N GLY A 95 1.08 -13.46 -4.69
CA GLY A 95 2.31 -14.18 -4.38
C GLY A 95 3.24 -13.49 -3.37
N MET A 96 2.87 -12.32 -2.80
CA MET A 96 3.74 -11.53 -1.92
C MET A 96 4.25 -12.29 -0.69
N ILE A 97 3.39 -12.98 0.04
CA ILE A 97 3.78 -13.65 1.29
C ILE A 97 4.82 -14.76 1.05
N PRO A 98 4.59 -15.75 0.16
CA PRO A 98 5.58 -16.79 -0.09
C PRO A 98 6.88 -16.24 -0.66
N PHE A 99 6.80 -15.24 -1.55
CA PHE A 99 7.97 -14.57 -2.11
C PHE A 99 8.81 -13.89 -1.02
N ALA A 100 8.20 -13.03 -0.19
CA ALA A 100 8.89 -12.32 0.87
C ALA A 100 9.48 -13.27 1.93
N LYS A 101 8.76 -14.34 2.32
CA LYS A 101 9.28 -15.36 3.24
C LYS A 101 10.51 -16.07 2.69
N LYS A 102 10.48 -16.41 1.40
CA LYS A 102 11.61 -17.08 0.72
C LYS A 102 12.83 -16.17 0.66
N LEU A 103 12.63 -14.90 0.31
CA LEU A 103 13.69 -13.92 0.14
C LEU A 103 14.32 -13.52 1.47
N LEU A 104 13.49 -13.20 2.47
CA LEU A 104 13.92 -12.65 3.77
C LEU A 104 14.30 -13.75 4.78
N LYS A 105 13.92 -15.00 4.54
CA LYS A 105 14.13 -16.16 5.43
C LYS A 105 13.60 -15.94 6.85
N MET A 106 12.51 -15.19 6.98
CA MET A 106 11.83 -14.90 8.24
C MET A 106 10.31 -14.94 8.09
N PRO A 107 9.55 -15.01 9.18
CA PRO A 107 8.10 -14.91 9.12
C PRO A 107 7.65 -13.59 8.51
N VAL A 108 6.69 -13.66 7.58
CA VAL A 108 6.09 -12.46 6.97
C VAL A 108 4.59 -12.62 7.01
N VAL A 109 3.90 -11.57 7.45
CA VAL A 109 2.44 -11.49 7.47
C VAL A 109 1.98 -10.17 6.84
N LEU A 110 0.76 -10.16 6.33
CA LEU A 110 0.10 -8.93 5.89
C LEU A 110 -0.67 -8.31 7.05
N THR A 111 -0.73 -6.99 7.09
CA THR A 111 -1.61 -6.31 8.04
C THR A 111 -3.06 -6.73 7.81
N ASN A 112 -3.75 -6.97 8.90
CA ASN A 112 -5.21 -7.09 8.92
C ASN A 112 -5.84 -5.72 9.22
N THR A 113 -7.11 -5.58 8.88
CA THR A 113 -7.89 -4.40 9.25
C THR A 113 -7.86 -4.20 10.77
N HIS A 114 -7.60 -2.96 11.20
CA HIS A 114 -7.57 -2.64 12.62
C HIS A 114 -8.95 -2.88 13.27
N PRO A 115 -9.05 -3.50 14.47
CA PRO A 115 -10.34 -3.79 15.10
C PRO A 115 -11.26 -2.58 15.29
N ALA A 116 -10.69 -1.38 15.53
CA ALA A 116 -11.46 -0.15 15.61
C ALA A 116 -12.16 0.20 14.29
N ILE A 117 -11.62 -0.27 13.15
CA ILE A 117 -12.20 -0.05 11.82
C ILE A 117 -13.33 -1.05 11.56
N SER A 118 -13.17 -2.30 11.98
CA SER A 118 -14.22 -3.32 11.84
C SER A 118 -15.44 -3.05 12.73
N ALA A 119 -15.30 -2.27 13.81
CA ALA A 119 -16.41 -1.85 14.65
C ALA A 119 -17.37 -0.87 13.97
N TYR A 120 -16.93 -0.16 12.91
CA TYR A 120 -17.79 0.72 12.12
C TYR A 120 -18.69 -0.02 11.11
N ASN A 121 -18.57 -1.34 10.99
CA ASN A 121 -19.41 -2.15 10.09
C ASN A 121 -20.90 -2.20 10.47
N HIS A 122 -21.33 -1.52 11.54
CA HIS A 122 -22.72 -1.50 11.98
C HIS A 122 -23.60 -0.43 11.30
N PHE A 123 -23.06 0.38 10.40
CA PHE A 123 -23.84 1.39 9.67
C PHE A 123 -24.26 0.89 8.28
N ASP A 124 -25.02 -0.20 8.24
CA ASP A 124 -25.32 -0.98 7.03
C ASP A 124 -26.27 -0.33 5.99
N ASN A 125 -26.83 0.83 6.25
CA ASN A 125 -27.95 1.34 5.44
C ASN A 125 -27.64 2.53 4.53
N ASP A 126 -26.41 3.07 4.51
CA ASP A 126 -26.05 4.20 3.66
C ASP A 126 -25.00 3.76 2.62
N GLU A 127 -25.28 4.01 1.33
CA GLU A 127 -24.39 3.66 0.21
C GLU A 127 -23.00 4.34 0.33
N SER A 128 -22.97 5.54 0.88
CA SER A 128 -21.74 6.27 1.15
C SER A 128 -20.86 5.56 2.19
N PHE A 129 -21.47 4.91 3.18
CA PHE A 129 -20.77 4.12 4.17
C PHE A 129 -20.31 2.76 3.63
N LYS A 130 -21.03 2.15 2.72
CA LYS A 130 -20.59 0.92 2.05
C LYS A 130 -19.32 1.16 1.25
N GLN A 131 -19.25 2.25 0.50
CA GLN A 131 -18.04 2.62 -0.26
C GLN A 131 -16.86 2.92 0.68
N LEU A 132 -17.10 3.66 1.76
CA LEU A 132 -16.08 3.95 2.76
C LEU A 132 -15.59 2.65 3.44
N ASN A 133 -16.48 1.73 3.75
CA ASN A 133 -16.16 0.45 4.37
C ASN A 133 -15.27 -0.42 3.46
N ILE A 134 -15.54 -0.44 2.17
CA ILE A 134 -14.68 -1.12 1.17
C ILE A 134 -13.28 -0.49 1.19
N GLN A 135 -13.17 0.84 1.18
CA GLN A 135 -11.88 1.54 1.19
C GLN A 135 -11.10 1.32 2.49
N VAL A 136 -11.79 1.34 3.62
CA VAL A 136 -11.20 1.13 4.96
C VAL A 136 -10.61 -0.26 5.10
N ASN A 137 -11.23 -1.25 4.49
CA ASN A 137 -10.74 -2.63 4.51
C ASN A 137 -9.66 -2.91 3.46
N ASP A 138 -9.45 -2.01 2.49
CA ASP A 138 -8.38 -2.14 1.51
C ASP A 138 -7.03 -1.75 2.15
N ARG A 139 -6.04 -2.64 2.02
CA ARG A 139 -4.67 -2.42 2.50
C ARG A 139 -4.03 -1.17 1.92
N ALA A 140 -4.45 -0.72 0.75
CA ALA A 140 -3.96 0.51 0.13
C ALA A 140 -4.18 1.75 1.02
N TYR A 141 -5.24 1.75 1.83
CA TYR A 141 -5.59 2.88 2.69
C TYR A 141 -5.13 2.72 4.16
N GLN A 142 -4.55 1.59 4.55
CA GLN A 142 -4.17 1.33 5.94
C GLN A 142 -3.18 2.36 6.51
N THR A 143 -2.24 2.82 5.69
CA THR A 143 -1.28 3.87 6.10
C THR A 143 -2.00 5.18 6.39
N ALA A 144 -2.97 5.58 5.57
CA ALA A 144 -3.76 6.78 5.78
C ALA A 144 -4.58 6.68 7.07
N PHE A 145 -5.22 5.53 7.32
CA PHE A 145 -5.95 5.29 8.57
C PHE A 145 -5.03 5.25 9.78
N GLY A 146 -3.88 4.60 9.68
CA GLY A 146 -2.87 4.61 10.74
C GLY A 146 -2.42 6.03 11.10
N THR A 147 -2.23 6.89 10.13
CA THR A 147 -1.90 8.31 10.33
C THR A 147 -3.02 9.06 11.03
N LEU A 148 -4.28 8.82 10.66
CA LEU A 148 -5.43 9.41 11.33
C LEU A 148 -5.56 8.96 12.78
N LEU A 149 -5.42 7.67 13.05
CA LEU A 149 -5.44 7.13 14.42
C LEU A 149 -4.29 7.68 15.26
N TYR A 150 -3.09 7.76 14.67
CA TYR A 150 -1.92 8.33 15.33
C TYR A 150 -2.14 9.81 15.68
N SER A 151 -2.74 10.60 14.80
CA SER A 151 -3.03 12.02 15.06
C SER A 151 -3.97 12.26 16.24
N GLN A 152 -4.76 11.26 16.62
CA GLN A 152 -5.64 11.30 17.79
C GLN A 152 -4.98 10.77 19.07
N SER A 153 -3.80 10.16 18.96
CA SER A 153 -3.09 9.55 20.08
C SER A 153 -2.50 10.58 21.03
N GLU A 154 -2.34 10.18 22.29
CA GLU A 154 -1.62 11.01 23.27
C GLU A 154 -0.15 11.22 22.89
N GLN A 155 0.48 10.28 22.18
CA GLN A 155 1.86 10.40 21.71
C GLN A 155 2.00 11.56 20.73
N PHE A 156 1.06 11.70 19.78
CA PHE A 156 1.03 12.82 18.85
C PHE A 156 0.84 14.15 19.59
N ARG A 157 -0.10 14.21 20.54
CA ARG A 157 -0.35 15.41 21.35
C ARG A 157 0.86 15.81 22.21
N ARG A 158 1.65 14.84 22.67
CA ARG A 158 2.91 15.10 23.41
C ARG A 158 4.01 15.62 22.50
N SER A 159 4.12 15.06 21.27
CA SER A 159 5.11 15.54 20.29
C SER A 159 4.82 16.96 19.84
N GLU A 160 3.55 17.33 19.63
CA GLU A 160 3.16 18.70 19.29
C GLU A 160 3.55 19.70 20.40
N LYS A 161 3.40 19.32 21.66
CA LYS A 161 3.78 20.18 22.79
C LYS A 161 5.29 20.36 22.95
N SER A 162 6.09 19.46 22.42
CA SER A 162 7.56 19.50 22.48
C SER A 162 8.19 20.23 21.28
N GLU A 163 7.45 20.53 20.21
CA GLU A 163 7.96 21.27 19.08
C GLU A 163 7.94 22.79 19.33
N PRO A 164 9.00 23.55 18.90
CA PRO A 164 9.02 25.00 18.99
C PRO A 164 7.84 25.63 18.22
N GLU A 165 7.19 26.63 18.80
CA GLU A 165 6.00 27.30 18.22
C GLU A 165 6.16 27.79 16.77
N ALA A 166 7.40 28.10 16.34
CA ALA A 166 7.69 28.56 14.99
C ALA A 166 7.47 27.46 13.92
N ILE A 167 7.73 26.17 14.26
CA ILE A 167 7.53 25.04 13.37
C ILE A 167 6.06 24.63 13.34
N GLN A 168 5.38 24.72 14.47
CA GLN A 168 3.95 24.45 14.60
C GLN A 168 3.10 25.36 13.69
N LYS A 169 3.40 26.65 13.64
CA LYS A 169 2.65 27.64 12.81
C LYS A 169 2.83 27.44 11.30
N SER A 170 3.95 26.92 10.85
CA SER A 170 4.22 26.70 9.41
C SER A 170 3.59 25.42 8.87
N ARG A 171 3.54 24.32 9.67
CA ARG A 171 2.94 23.05 9.26
C ARG A 171 1.41 23.05 9.27
N VAL A 172 0.80 23.72 10.25
CA VAL A 172 -0.66 23.72 10.43
C VAL A 172 -1.39 24.53 9.36
N LYS A 173 -0.77 25.57 8.78
CA LYS A 173 -1.43 26.44 7.79
C LYS A 173 -1.54 25.86 6.38
N GLY A 174 -0.70 24.91 5.97
CA GLY A 174 -0.62 24.50 4.56
C GLY A 174 -1.39 23.22 4.20
N VAL A 175 -1.41 22.22 5.06
CA VAL A 175 -1.87 20.86 4.70
C VAL A 175 -3.20 20.48 5.37
N PHE A 176 -3.48 21.00 6.56
CA PHE A 176 -4.66 20.61 7.33
C PHE A 176 -5.93 21.44 7.06
N GLN A 177 -5.83 22.65 6.54
CA GLN A 177 -7.02 23.49 6.33
C GLN A 177 -7.93 22.98 5.21
N SER A 178 -7.42 22.39 4.15
CA SER A 178 -8.24 21.91 3.03
C SER A 178 -8.72 20.46 3.20
N ALA A 179 -7.88 19.58 3.77
CA ALA A 179 -8.25 18.20 4.03
C ALA A 179 -9.04 18.05 5.34
N GLY A 180 -8.63 18.77 6.39
CA GLY A 180 -9.26 18.69 7.71
C GLY A 180 -10.70 19.21 7.75
N GLN A 181 -11.04 20.25 6.97
CA GLN A 181 -12.41 20.77 6.91
C GLN A 181 -13.40 19.81 6.21
N ARG A 182 -12.96 19.12 5.17
CA ARG A 182 -13.77 18.09 4.52
C ARG A 182 -13.94 16.85 5.39
N PHE A 183 -12.90 16.43 6.09
CA PHE A 183 -12.96 15.28 7.02
C PHE A 183 -13.70 15.60 8.32
N ALA A 184 -13.54 16.78 8.90
CA ALA A 184 -14.28 17.21 10.08
C ALA A 184 -15.79 17.31 9.81
N SER A 185 -16.20 17.69 8.58
CA SER A 185 -17.61 17.70 8.20
C SER A 185 -18.19 16.28 8.05
N VAL A 186 -17.38 15.32 7.65
CA VAL A 186 -17.77 13.89 7.59
C VAL A 186 -17.84 13.30 9.01
N LEU A 187 -16.84 13.56 9.86
CA LEU A 187 -16.83 13.10 11.26
C LEU A 187 -17.95 13.74 12.10
N LYS A 188 -18.29 15.03 11.86
CA LYS A 188 -19.45 15.69 12.53
C LYS A 188 -20.81 15.14 12.10
N LYS A 189 -20.90 14.48 10.97
CA LYS A 189 -22.12 13.77 10.55
C LYS A 189 -22.17 12.33 11.07
N ILE A 190 -21.07 11.84 11.65
CA ILE A 190 -20.89 10.47 12.14
C ILE A 190 -20.97 10.43 13.68
N LEU A 191 -20.74 11.57 14.36
CA LEU A 191 -20.96 11.77 15.80
C LEU A 191 -22.26 12.53 16.03
#